data_38576dfef8c180e98ace92a7e2d89c64
#
_entry.id   38576dfef8c180e98ace92a7e2d89c64
#
_cell.length_a   1.000
_cell.length_b   1.000
_cell.length_c   1.000
_cell.angle_alpha   90.00
_cell.angle_beta   90.00
_cell.angle_gamma   90.00
#
_symmetry.space_group_name_H-M   'P 1'
#
loop_
_entity.id
_entity.type
_entity.pdbx_description
1 polymer ?
#
loop_
_entity_poly.entity_id
_entity_poly.type
_entity_poly.pdbx_seq_one_letter_code
_entity_poly.pdbx_strand_id
1 'polypeptide(L)'
;SAARQRQHEDSTVAYIELFVGPVLTANKQAYDTYAAKMGALAMQAGALSVAACWGDEAPLGMVKSLASLMQIQPGETLVARIVRWQSKEAREQGWAGMMNDPAMQSEPIQMPFDRSRVSHAGFEELGGE
;
A
#
# COMPACT_ATOMS: atom_id res chain seq x y z
N SER A 1 -23.86 18.42 -18.52
CA SER A 1 -24.76 17.32 -18.87
C SER A 1 -24.56 16.14 -17.94
N ALA A 2 -25.53 15.26 -17.93
CA ALA A 2 -25.45 14.04 -17.12
C ALA A 2 -24.25 13.18 -17.53
N ALA A 3 -23.98 13.08 -18.81
CA ALA A 3 -22.84 12.30 -19.29
C ALA A 3 -21.52 12.88 -18.82
N ARG A 4 -21.38 14.20 -18.88
CA ARG A 4 -20.18 14.87 -18.42
C ARG A 4 -20.01 14.71 -16.92
N GLN A 5 -21.11 14.78 -16.19
CA GLN A 5 -21.08 14.62 -14.75
C GLN A 5 -20.67 13.21 -14.36
N ARG A 6 -21.18 12.20 -15.07
CA ARG A 6 -20.75 10.82 -14.82
C ARG A 6 -19.29 10.63 -15.14
N GLN A 7 -18.81 11.24 -16.21
CA GLN A 7 -17.40 11.16 -16.55
C GLN A 7 -16.54 11.78 -15.47
N HIS A 8 -17.00 12.91 -14.92
CA HIS A 8 -16.32 13.55 -13.82
C HIS A 8 -16.32 12.66 -12.58
N GLU A 9 -17.47 12.02 -12.30
CA GLU A 9 -17.57 11.09 -11.18
C GLU A 9 -16.65 9.89 -11.38
N ASP A 10 -16.55 9.39 -12.61
CA ASP A 10 -15.64 8.29 -12.92
C ASP A 10 -14.19 8.69 -12.67
N SER A 11 -13.84 9.96 -12.94
CA SER A 11 -12.47 10.43 -12.68
C SER A 11 -12.16 10.48 -11.19
N THR A 12 -13.18 10.37 -10.32
CA THR A 12 -12.98 10.33 -8.88
C THR A 12 -13.17 8.94 -8.30
N VAL A 13 -13.16 7.92 -9.17
CA VAL A 13 -13.20 6.55 -8.71
C VAL A 13 -11.98 6.28 -7.82
N ALA A 14 -12.25 5.66 -6.68
CA ALA A 14 -11.19 5.39 -5.72
C ALA A 14 -10.10 4.52 -6.34
N TYR A 15 -8.87 4.82 -5.96
CA TYR A 15 -7.70 4.12 -6.44
C TYR A 15 -7.02 3.43 -5.27
N ILE A 16 -6.76 2.14 -5.44
CA ILE A 16 -6.19 1.32 -4.39
C ILE A 16 -4.76 0.98 -4.76
N GLU A 17 -3.82 1.27 -3.86
CA GLU A 17 -2.44 0.81 -4.01
C GLU A 17 -2.21 -0.37 -3.09
N LEU A 18 -1.57 -1.39 -3.63
CA LEU A 18 -1.19 -2.57 -2.87
C LEU A 18 0.32 -2.74 -2.94
N PHE A 19 0.95 -2.81 -1.77
CA PHE A 19 2.36 -3.16 -1.64
C PHE A 19 2.44 -4.48 -0.89
N VAL A 20 3.19 -5.44 -1.41
CA VAL A 20 3.38 -6.72 -0.75
C VAL A 20 4.86 -7.09 -0.78
N GLY A 21 5.30 -7.78 0.24
CA GLY A 21 6.68 -8.22 0.28
C GLY A 21 7.00 -8.99 1.55
N PRO A 22 8.21 -9.53 1.66
CA PRO A 22 8.62 -10.26 2.85
C PRO A 22 9.22 -9.33 3.89
N VAL A 23 8.95 -9.65 5.15
CA VAL A 23 9.62 -9.06 6.30
C VAL A 23 10.07 -10.21 7.18
N LEU A 24 11.28 -10.12 7.73
CA LEU A 24 11.69 -11.12 8.71
C LEU A 24 10.66 -11.14 9.84
N THR A 25 10.20 -12.33 10.18
CA THR A 25 9.17 -12.48 11.21
C THR A 25 9.62 -11.84 12.52
N ALA A 26 10.91 -11.93 12.83
CA ALA A 26 11.48 -11.32 14.03
C ALA A 26 11.44 -9.79 13.99
N ASN A 27 11.21 -9.18 12.83
CA ASN A 27 11.21 -7.73 12.67
C ASN A 27 9.80 -7.14 12.72
N LYS A 28 8.84 -7.85 13.28
CA LYS A 28 7.44 -7.37 13.31
C LYS A 28 7.31 -6.00 13.94
N GLN A 29 8.02 -5.77 15.05
CA GLN A 29 7.96 -4.47 15.74
C GLN A 29 8.53 -3.36 14.88
N ALA A 30 9.64 -3.63 14.20
CA ALA A 30 10.25 -2.63 13.32
C ALA A 30 9.31 -2.33 12.14
N TYR A 31 8.64 -3.35 11.63
CA TYR A 31 7.67 -3.15 10.55
C TYR A 31 6.46 -2.33 11.03
N ASP A 32 5.96 -2.61 12.23
CA ASP A 32 4.87 -1.84 12.82
C ASP A 32 5.22 -0.36 12.88
N THR A 33 6.42 -0.05 13.35
CA THR A 33 6.88 1.33 13.47
C THR A 33 6.98 2.00 12.10
N TYR A 34 7.56 1.30 11.14
CA TYR A 34 7.67 1.78 9.76
C TYR A 34 6.28 2.03 9.16
N ALA A 35 5.39 1.07 9.30
CA ALA A 35 4.05 1.15 8.70
C ALA A 35 3.25 2.30 9.31
N ALA A 36 3.37 2.52 10.61
CA ALA A 36 2.68 3.62 11.27
C ALA A 36 3.16 4.97 10.74
N LYS A 37 4.48 5.12 10.58
CA LYS A 37 5.06 6.37 10.06
C LYS A 37 4.63 6.62 8.62
N MET A 38 4.74 5.61 7.76
CA MET A 38 4.35 5.74 6.37
C MET A 38 2.86 5.98 6.22
N GLY A 39 2.06 5.31 7.05
CA GLY A 39 0.62 5.51 7.04
C GLY A 39 0.23 6.93 7.41
N ALA A 40 0.88 7.50 8.43
CA ALA A 40 0.62 8.88 8.83
C ALA A 40 0.98 9.85 7.70
N LEU A 41 2.11 9.64 7.02
CA LEU A 41 2.51 10.47 5.91
C LEU A 41 1.52 10.37 4.75
N ALA A 42 1.05 9.17 4.44
CA ALA A 42 0.05 8.98 3.38
C ALA A 42 -1.26 9.68 3.72
N MET A 43 -1.71 9.59 4.97
CA MET A 43 -2.94 10.28 5.38
C MET A 43 -2.78 11.79 5.29
N GLN A 44 -1.64 12.33 5.68
CA GLN A 44 -1.36 13.75 5.53
C GLN A 44 -1.33 14.18 4.06
N ALA A 45 -0.91 13.28 3.19
CA ALA A 45 -0.82 13.54 1.76
C ALA A 45 -2.15 13.38 1.03
N GLY A 46 -3.21 12.98 1.73
CA GLY A 46 -4.54 12.91 1.17
C GLY A 46 -5.12 11.52 0.99
N ALA A 47 -4.46 10.48 1.49
CA ALA A 47 -5.03 9.14 1.43
C ALA A 47 -6.33 9.08 2.23
N LEU A 48 -7.29 8.31 1.73
CA LEU A 48 -8.55 8.09 2.42
C LEU A 48 -8.40 7.10 3.57
N SER A 49 -7.57 6.10 3.37
CA SER A 49 -7.30 5.10 4.40
C SER A 49 -5.99 4.39 4.10
N VAL A 50 -5.39 3.84 5.14
CA VAL A 50 -4.19 3.01 5.03
C VAL A 50 -4.39 1.82 5.95
N ALA A 51 -4.12 0.62 5.42
CA ALA A 51 -4.13 -0.60 6.21
C ALA A 51 -2.78 -1.28 6.06
N ALA A 52 -2.11 -1.56 7.16
CA ALA A 52 -0.90 -2.36 7.17
C ALA A 52 -1.26 -3.74 7.73
N CYS A 53 -0.88 -4.79 7.01
CA CYS A 53 -1.37 -6.13 7.29
C CYS A 53 -0.20 -7.10 7.43
N TRP A 54 -0.28 -7.93 8.44
CA TRP A 54 0.71 -8.95 8.75
C TRP A 54 0.18 -10.30 8.30
N GLY A 55 0.96 -11.02 7.49
CA GLY A 55 0.53 -12.27 6.91
C GLY A 55 0.19 -13.33 7.94
N ASP A 56 -0.82 -14.10 7.64
CA ASP A 56 -1.30 -15.20 8.46
C ASP A 56 -1.36 -16.45 7.60
N GLU A 57 -2.43 -17.16 7.64
CA GLU A 57 -2.54 -18.43 6.94
C GLU A 57 -2.65 -18.28 5.42
N ALA A 58 -2.08 -19.23 4.71
CA ALA A 58 -2.28 -19.32 3.28
C ALA A 58 -3.70 -19.83 3.00
N PRO A 59 -4.34 -19.33 1.94
CA PRO A 59 -5.65 -19.84 1.56
C PRO A 59 -5.57 -21.30 1.15
N LEU A 60 -6.62 -22.04 1.43
CA LEU A 60 -6.77 -23.42 1.01
C LEU A 60 -7.59 -23.46 -0.28
N GLY A 61 -7.39 -24.50 -1.08
CA GLY A 61 -8.20 -24.73 -2.24
C GLY A 61 -7.47 -24.54 -3.56
N MET A 62 -8.19 -24.08 -4.57
CA MET A 62 -7.69 -24.09 -5.95
C MET A 62 -6.79 -22.90 -6.29
N VAL A 63 -6.70 -21.91 -5.42
CA VAL A 63 -5.84 -20.76 -5.68
C VAL A 63 -4.48 -20.95 -5.02
N LYS A 64 -3.44 -20.45 -5.68
CA LYS A 64 -2.11 -20.49 -5.10
C LYS A 64 -2.01 -19.39 -4.03
N SER A 65 -1.26 -19.68 -2.97
CA SER A 65 -1.02 -18.65 -1.96
C SER A 65 -0.10 -17.57 -2.53
N LEU A 66 -0.34 -16.33 -2.15
CA LEU A 66 0.51 -15.23 -2.55
C LEU A 66 1.92 -15.40 -1.97
N ALA A 67 2.03 -15.95 -0.77
CA ALA A 67 3.33 -16.22 -0.16
C ALA A 67 4.16 -17.17 -1.02
N SER A 68 3.54 -18.19 -1.59
CA SER A 68 4.22 -19.13 -2.48
C SER A 68 4.70 -18.43 -3.75
N LEU A 69 3.83 -17.63 -4.35
CA LEU A 69 4.18 -16.90 -5.58
C LEU A 69 5.31 -15.90 -5.34
N MET A 70 5.38 -15.31 -4.18
CA MET A 70 6.41 -14.35 -3.83
C MET A 70 7.65 -14.98 -3.21
N GLN A 71 7.69 -16.30 -3.16
CA GLN A 71 8.86 -17.04 -2.65
C GLN A 71 9.25 -16.62 -1.23
N ILE A 72 8.24 -16.51 -0.36
CA ILE A 72 8.47 -16.19 1.03
C ILE A 72 9.22 -17.35 1.68
N GLN A 73 10.34 -17.05 2.33
CA GLN A 73 11.23 -18.04 2.90
C GLN A 73 10.89 -18.33 4.36
N PRO A 74 11.37 -19.48 4.91
CA PRO A 74 11.25 -19.70 6.34
C PRO A 74 11.84 -18.55 7.14
N GLY A 75 11.13 -18.13 8.19
CA GLY A 75 11.54 -16.98 9.00
C GLY A 75 11.10 -15.65 8.44
N GLU A 76 10.44 -15.66 7.29
CA GLU A 76 9.86 -14.46 6.69
C GLU A 76 8.34 -14.50 6.78
N THR A 77 7.73 -13.33 6.85
CA THR A 77 6.28 -13.17 6.83
C THR A 77 5.91 -12.25 5.68
N LEU A 78 4.88 -12.62 4.93
CA LEU A 78 4.34 -11.77 3.88
C LEU A 78 3.59 -10.62 4.55
N VAL A 79 3.90 -9.40 4.15
CA VAL A 79 3.15 -8.23 4.62
C VAL A 79 2.46 -7.57 3.45
N ALA A 80 1.40 -6.84 3.74
CA ALA A 80 0.67 -6.06 2.75
C ALA A 80 0.37 -4.70 3.34
N ARG A 81 0.47 -3.68 2.49
CA ARG A 81 0.01 -2.35 2.84
C ARG A 81 -0.96 -1.92 1.75
N ILE A 82 -2.13 -1.50 2.16
CA ILE A 82 -3.21 -1.13 1.26
C ILE A 82 -3.52 0.34 1.51
N VAL A 83 -3.37 1.17 0.48
CA VAL A 83 -3.63 2.60 0.57
C VAL A 83 -4.76 2.93 -0.38
N ARG A 84 -5.78 3.58 0.14
CA ARG A 84 -6.93 3.97 -0.67
C ARG A 84 -6.89 5.47 -0.90
N TRP A 85 -6.93 5.88 -2.15
CA TRP A 85 -6.94 7.27 -2.58
C TRP A 85 -8.26 7.60 -3.24
N GLN A 86 -8.63 8.87 -3.22
CA GLN A 86 -9.88 9.30 -3.86
C GLN A 86 -9.85 9.08 -5.37
N SER A 87 -8.68 9.17 -5.98
CA SER A 87 -8.49 8.97 -7.41
C SER A 87 -7.03 8.65 -7.68
N LYS A 88 -6.74 8.22 -8.89
CA LYS A 88 -5.36 8.02 -9.31
C LYS A 88 -4.56 9.33 -9.25
N GLU A 89 -5.20 10.43 -9.63
CA GLU A 89 -4.56 11.74 -9.58
C GLU A 89 -4.23 12.14 -8.16
N ALA A 90 -5.14 11.87 -7.21
CA ALA A 90 -4.90 12.14 -5.80
C ALA A 90 -3.71 11.33 -5.31
N ARG A 91 -3.55 10.09 -5.76
CA ARG A 91 -2.40 9.26 -5.42
C ARG A 91 -1.11 9.86 -5.94
N GLU A 92 -1.10 10.33 -7.18
CA GLU A 92 0.09 10.93 -7.77
C GLU A 92 0.50 12.20 -7.04
N GLN A 93 -0.47 13.05 -6.72
CA GLN A 93 -0.22 14.27 -5.95
C GLN A 93 0.23 13.94 -4.53
N GLY A 94 -0.38 12.93 -3.93
CA GLY A 94 -0.03 12.50 -2.60
C GLY A 94 1.42 12.01 -2.53
N TRP A 95 1.84 11.21 -3.47
CA TRP A 95 3.23 10.74 -3.52
C TRP A 95 4.21 11.88 -3.71
N ALA A 96 3.88 12.84 -4.59
CA ALA A 96 4.74 14.00 -4.78
C ALA A 96 4.87 14.79 -3.48
N GLY A 97 3.75 14.97 -2.76
CA GLY A 97 3.77 15.64 -1.47
C GLY A 97 4.59 14.90 -0.43
N MET A 98 4.46 13.57 -0.38
CA MET A 98 5.23 12.76 0.56
C MET A 98 6.73 12.85 0.28
N MET A 99 7.12 12.78 -0.99
CA MET A 99 8.54 12.84 -1.35
C MET A 99 9.16 14.19 -1.01
N ASN A 100 8.36 15.25 -0.94
CA ASN A 100 8.83 16.58 -0.59
C ASN A 100 8.65 16.89 0.90
N ASP A 101 8.07 15.97 1.68
CA ASP A 101 7.86 16.19 3.10
C ASP A 101 9.18 16.16 3.84
N PRO A 102 9.47 17.16 4.70
CA PRO A 102 10.70 17.15 5.48
C PRO A 102 10.90 15.88 6.30
N ALA A 103 9.83 15.23 6.75
CA ALA A 103 9.92 14.00 7.51
C ALA A 103 10.51 12.85 6.67
N MET A 104 10.36 12.92 5.34
CA MET A 104 10.98 11.93 4.47
C MET A 104 12.43 12.25 4.16
N GLN A 105 12.82 13.51 4.24
CA GLN A 105 14.14 13.98 3.82
C GLN A 105 15.12 14.13 4.97
N SER A 106 14.64 14.56 6.13
CA SER A 106 15.50 14.90 7.24
C SER A 106 15.96 13.69 8.04
N GLU A 107 15.17 12.64 8.05
CA GLU A 107 15.52 11.40 8.74
C GLU A 107 15.32 10.24 7.79
N PRO A 108 16.39 9.51 7.46
CA PRO A 108 16.23 8.32 6.62
C PRO A 108 15.27 7.35 7.29
N ILE A 109 14.22 6.97 6.59
CA ILE A 109 13.31 5.96 7.09
C ILE A 109 13.97 4.61 6.93
N GLN A 110 14.22 3.95 8.05
CA GLN A 110 14.74 2.60 8.02
C GLN A 110 13.66 1.66 7.53
N MET A 111 13.96 0.98 6.44
CA MET A 111 13.05 -0.01 5.88
C MET A 111 13.44 -1.37 6.44
N PRO A 112 12.53 -2.03 7.18
CA PRO A 112 12.83 -3.32 7.79
C PRO A 112 12.66 -4.48 6.80
N PHE A 113 12.94 -4.23 5.53
CA PHE A 113 12.77 -5.22 4.47
C PHE A 113 13.64 -4.87 3.27
N ASP A 114 13.83 -5.86 2.40
CA ASP A 114 14.55 -5.71 1.15
C ASP A 114 13.61 -5.09 0.11
N ARG A 115 13.90 -3.87 -0.30
CA ARG A 115 13.07 -3.14 -1.26
C ARG A 115 12.95 -3.86 -2.60
N SER A 116 13.96 -4.60 -3.01
CA SER A 116 13.95 -5.30 -4.29
C SER A 116 12.93 -6.43 -4.33
N ARG A 117 12.42 -6.85 -3.17
CA ARG A 117 11.44 -7.92 -3.06
C ARG A 117 10.03 -7.40 -2.80
N VAL A 118 9.84 -6.09 -2.81
CA VAL A 118 8.51 -5.49 -2.67
C VAL A 118 7.88 -5.40 -4.03
N SER A 119 6.64 -5.85 -4.13
CA SER A 119 5.84 -5.75 -5.34
C SER A 119 4.71 -4.77 -5.11
N HIS A 120 4.31 -4.09 -6.18
CA HIS A 120 3.32 -3.03 -6.10
C HIS A 120 2.30 -3.21 -7.22
N ALA A 121 1.06 -2.91 -6.93
CA ALA A 121 0.00 -2.86 -7.94
C ALA A 121 -0.97 -1.74 -7.59
N GLY A 122 -1.54 -1.15 -8.62
CA GLY A 122 -2.59 -0.15 -8.47
C GLY A 122 -3.87 -0.65 -9.12
N PHE A 123 -4.98 -0.32 -8.49
CA PHE A 123 -6.30 -0.80 -8.93
C PHE A 123 -7.31 0.32 -8.89
N GLU A 124 -8.18 0.35 -9.89
CA GLU A 124 -9.39 1.16 -9.79
C GLU A 124 -10.44 0.35 -9.04
N GLU A 125 -11.08 0.97 -8.06
CA GLU A 125 -12.12 0.31 -7.30
C GLU A 125 -13.37 0.17 -8.17
N LEU A 126 -13.92 -1.04 -8.22
CA LEU A 126 -15.13 -1.30 -8.99
C LEU A 126 -16.37 -1.09 -8.13
N GLY A 127 -17.50 -0.88 -8.78
CA GLY A 127 -18.78 -0.76 -8.09
C GLY A 127 -18.98 0.55 -7.37
N GLY A 128 -18.26 1.57 -7.76
CA GLY A 128 -18.41 2.89 -7.16
C GLY A 128 -19.58 3.65 -7.77
N GLU A 129 -20.77 3.27 -7.45
CA GLU A 129 -21.95 4.05 -7.86
C GLU A 129 -22.11 5.30 -7.08
#